data_4b362c2f4010ba37b5c54814828a7e7a
#
_entry.id   4b362c2f4010ba37b5c54814828a7e7a
#
_cell.length_a   1.000
_cell.length_b   1.000
_cell.length_c   1.000
_cell.angle_alpha   90.00
_cell.angle_beta   90.00
_cell.angle_gamma   90.00
#
_symmetry.space_group_name_H-M   'P 1'
#
loop_
_entity.id
_entity.type
_entity.pdbx_description
1 polymer ?
#
loop_
_entity_poly.entity_id
_entity_poly.type
_entity_poly.pdbx_seq_one_letter_code
_entity_poly.pdbx_strand_id
1 'polypeptide(L)'
;LSKAAEVLLISQPSLTRNMQSLEDDLGVQLFQRSKNKLILTETGKYTVQQARNLLKQRQTFLENVQRFSMQATTLFGGICAPGVEWEIRSRLAEQENNQEIRLVLQENEALIAGLKDEHYQFIVTDFLLDEDDILSNGFFMEQLYLSIPPAHPFATQEEITLDDLADLTMLLRSDLGIWQPLVDSLTKTKFI
;
A
#
# COMPACT_ATOMS: atom_id res chain seq x y z
N LEU A 1 19.50 10.53 25.38
CA LEU A 1 20.41 10.64 24.23
C LEU A 1 21.17 9.34 23.96
N SER A 2 21.77 8.69 25.01
CA SER A 2 22.56 7.46 24.84
C SER A 2 21.80 6.37 24.07
N LYS A 3 20.57 6.05 24.51
CA LYS A 3 19.73 5.05 23.83
C LYS A 3 19.40 5.42 22.37
N ALA A 4 19.23 6.70 22.06
CA ALA A 4 19.01 7.14 20.68
C ALA A 4 20.29 7.03 19.84
N ALA A 5 21.45 7.33 20.42
CA ALA A 5 22.75 7.17 19.76
C ALA A 5 23.05 5.69 19.43
N GLU A 6 22.72 4.77 20.35
CA GLU A 6 22.81 3.32 20.11
C GLU A 6 21.94 2.86 18.94
N VAL A 7 20.67 3.29 18.90
CA VAL A 7 19.73 2.97 17.80
C VAL A 7 20.24 3.49 16.46
N LEU A 8 20.85 4.69 16.45
CA LEU A 8 21.39 5.32 15.25
C LEU A 8 22.81 4.85 14.90
N LEU A 9 23.42 3.97 15.70
CA LEU A 9 24.79 3.45 15.52
C LEU A 9 25.85 4.58 15.44
N ILE A 10 25.65 5.65 16.20
CA ILE A 10 26.59 6.79 16.30
C ILE A 10 26.95 7.06 17.75
N SER A 11 28.03 7.80 17.97
CA SER A 11 28.41 8.22 19.31
C SER A 11 27.47 9.29 19.88
N GLN A 12 27.23 9.30 21.20
CA GLN A 12 26.40 10.32 21.83
C GLN A 12 26.94 11.76 21.59
N PRO A 13 28.26 12.04 21.62
CA PRO A 13 28.76 13.35 21.22
C PRO A 13 28.43 13.75 19.77
N SER A 14 28.50 12.79 18.85
CA SER A 14 28.12 13.06 17.44
C SER A 14 26.64 13.38 17.30
N LEU A 15 25.76 12.62 17.99
CA LEU A 15 24.34 12.92 18.01
C LEU A 15 24.07 14.31 18.57
N THR A 16 24.72 14.69 19.65
CA THR A 16 24.57 16.02 20.28
C THR A 16 25.00 17.14 19.32
N ARG A 17 26.12 16.98 18.60
CA ARG A 17 26.58 17.97 17.60
C ARG A 17 25.60 18.07 16.44
N ASN A 18 25.10 16.94 15.93
CA ASN A 18 24.12 16.95 14.82
C ASN A 18 22.83 17.66 15.22
N MET A 19 22.34 17.44 16.45
CA MET A 19 21.17 18.14 16.97
C MET A 19 21.42 19.66 17.09
N GLN A 20 22.59 20.06 17.55
CA GLN A 20 22.96 21.47 17.68
C GLN A 20 23.12 22.13 16.31
N SER A 21 23.79 21.46 15.36
CA SER A 21 23.90 21.94 13.98
C SER A 21 22.53 22.16 13.35
N LEU A 22 21.57 21.25 13.58
CA LEU A 22 20.21 21.40 13.07
C LEU A 22 19.48 22.62 13.69
N GLU A 23 19.66 22.88 14.99
CA GLU A 23 19.12 24.06 15.65
C GLU A 23 19.74 25.34 15.09
N ASP A 24 21.06 25.35 14.87
CA ASP A 24 21.80 26.46 14.30
C ASP A 24 21.37 26.75 12.85
N ASP A 25 21.23 25.72 12.01
CA ASP A 25 20.78 25.81 10.61
C ASP A 25 19.35 26.38 10.50
N LEU A 26 18.48 25.99 11.43
CA LEU A 26 17.09 26.46 11.46
C LEU A 26 16.92 27.79 12.21
N GLY A 27 17.90 28.22 12.99
CA GLY A 27 17.85 29.43 13.80
C GLY A 27 16.87 29.37 14.96
N VAL A 28 16.48 28.16 15.40
CA VAL A 28 15.47 27.94 16.45
C VAL A 28 15.85 26.81 17.39
N GLN A 29 15.40 26.88 18.64
CA GLN A 29 15.58 25.79 19.60
C GLN A 29 14.50 24.72 19.41
N LEU A 30 14.96 23.48 19.13
CA LEU A 30 14.10 22.31 18.98
C LEU A 30 14.01 21.49 20.26
N PHE A 31 15.04 21.58 21.10
CA PHE A 31 15.17 20.79 22.33
C PHE A 31 15.37 21.71 23.55
N GLN A 32 14.78 21.31 24.67
CA GLN A 32 15.01 21.94 25.95
C GLN A 32 15.31 20.90 27.03
N ARG A 33 16.09 21.30 28.04
CA ARG A 33 16.40 20.43 29.18
C ARG A 33 15.35 20.63 30.27
N SER A 34 14.76 19.54 30.76
CA SER A 34 13.87 19.54 31.92
C SER A 34 14.27 18.42 32.87
N LYS A 35 14.68 18.77 34.12
CA LYS A 35 14.99 17.82 35.17
C LYS A 35 15.78 16.59 34.70
N ASN A 36 16.92 16.77 34.06
CA ASN A 36 17.79 15.74 33.48
C ASN A 36 17.23 15.00 32.25
N LYS A 37 16.14 15.45 31.66
CA LYS A 37 15.61 14.92 30.40
C LYS A 37 15.71 15.96 29.30
N LEU A 38 16.01 15.49 28.10
CA LEU A 38 15.88 16.30 26.89
C LEU A 38 14.46 16.10 26.35
N ILE A 39 13.73 17.18 26.16
CA ILE A 39 12.37 17.17 25.60
C ILE A 39 12.29 18.09 24.39
N LEU A 40 11.38 17.80 23.47
CA LEU A 40 11.12 18.69 22.36
C LEU A 40 10.38 19.93 22.83
N THR A 41 10.75 21.08 22.27
CA THR A 41 9.93 22.30 22.32
C THR A 41 8.69 22.15 21.43
N GLU A 42 7.73 23.08 21.46
CA GLU A 42 6.61 23.07 20.51
C GLU A 42 7.11 23.21 19.06
N THR A 43 8.11 24.10 18.83
CA THR A 43 8.80 24.19 17.54
C THR A 43 9.47 22.88 17.16
N GLY A 44 10.10 22.18 18.13
CA GLY A 44 10.69 20.87 17.91
C GLY A 44 9.69 19.81 17.49
N LYS A 45 8.50 19.77 18.10
CA LYS A 45 7.42 18.85 17.70
C LYS A 45 6.96 19.11 16.26
N TYR A 46 6.73 20.37 15.93
CA TYR A 46 6.38 20.80 14.58
C TYR A 46 7.47 20.40 13.57
N THR A 47 8.74 20.67 13.90
CA THR A 47 9.88 20.32 13.05
C THR A 47 9.98 18.80 12.80
N VAL A 48 9.73 17.96 13.82
CA VAL A 48 9.68 16.50 13.64
C VAL A 48 8.59 16.09 12.63
N GLN A 49 7.43 16.73 12.69
CA GLN A 49 6.36 16.44 11.72
C GLN A 49 6.78 16.83 10.28
N GLN A 50 7.35 18.01 10.10
CA GLN A 50 7.85 18.48 8.81
C GLN A 50 9.01 17.60 8.29
N ALA A 51 9.92 17.21 9.17
CA ALA A 51 11.02 16.30 8.81
C ALA A 51 10.52 14.92 8.33
N ARG A 52 9.47 14.37 8.95
CA ARG A 52 8.84 13.12 8.48
C ARG A 52 8.26 13.28 7.09
N ASN A 53 7.59 14.39 6.81
CA ASN A 53 7.04 14.68 5.49
C ASN A 53 8.16 14.80 4.45
N LEU A 54 9.24 15.50 4.77
CA LEU A 54 10.41 15.65 3.88
C LEU A 54 11.08 14.30 3.60
N LEU A 55 11.24 13.45 4.61
CA LEU A 55 11.79 12.10 4.42
C LEU A 55 10.90 11.23 3.55
N LYS A 56 9.57 11.34 3.68
CA LYS A 56 8.62 10.66 2.81
C LYS A 56 8.73 11.17 1.36
N GLN A 57 8.80 12.48 1.16
CA GLN A 57 8.98 13.07 -0.18
C GLN A 57 10.32 12.64 -0.81
N ARG A 58 11.41 12.61 -0.03
CA ARG A 58 12.69 12.08 -0.50
C ARG A 58 12.58 10.63 -0.96
N GLN A 59 11.90 9.78 -0.18
CA GLN A 59 11.72 8.39 -0.54
C GLN A 59 10.93 8.27 -1.86
N THR A 60 9.81 8.98 -1.98
CA THR A 60 9.02 9.06 -3.21
C THR A 60 9.85 9.52 -4.41
N PHE A 61 10.67 10.55 -4.23
CA PHE A 61 11.58 11.03 -5.29
C PHE A 61 12.54 9.93 -5.77
N LEU A 62 13.19 9.21 -4.84
CA LEU A 62 14.10 8.13 -5.21
C LEU A 62 13.39 7.00 -5.96
N GLU A 63 12.21 6.62 -5.51
CA GLU A 63 11.37 5.61 -6.14
C GLU A 63 10.93 6.05 -7.55
N ASN A 64 10.56 7.31 -7.73
CA ASN A 64 10.16 7.86 -9.02
C ASN A 64 11.33 7.87 -10.02
N VAL A 65 12.51 8.28 -9.58
CA VAL A 65 13.73 8.27 -10.44
C VAL A 65 14.09 6.84 -10.85
N GLN A 66 14.06 5.89 -9.89
CA GLN A 66 14.32 4.48 -10.20
C GLN A 66 13.27 3.91 -11.16
N ARG A 67 12.00 4.22 -10.93
CA ARG A 67 10.90 3.80 -11.77
C ARG A 67 11.03 4.36 -13.20
N PHE A 68 11.30 5.63 -13.33
CA PHE A 68 11.53 6.27 -14.62
C PHE A 68 12.66 5.58 -15.41
N SER A 69 13.75 5.20 -14.75
CA SER A 69 14.84 4.44 -15.38
C SER A 69 14.42 3.04 -15.86
N MET A 70 13.38 2.45 -15.24
CA MET A 70 12.85 1.12 -15.57
C MET A 70 11.66 1.16 -16.55
N GLN A 71 11.03 2.31 -16.75
CA GLN A 71 9.82 2.47 -17.60
C GLN A 71 9.99 2.00 -19.05
N ALA A 72 11.21 1.98 -19.56
CA ALA A 72 11.49 1.47 -20.90
C ALA A 72 11.22 -0.04 -21.04
N THR A 73 11.22 -0.78 -19.93
CA THR A 73 11.12 -2.26 -19.92
C THR A 73 10.03 -2.81 -19.00
N THR A 74 9.54 -2.01 -18.05
CA THR A 74 8.59 -2.47 -17.01
C THR A 74 7.38 -1.56 -16.95
N LEU A 75 6.17 -2.11 -17.03
CA LEU A 75 4.91 -1.42 -16.75
C LEU A 75 4.59 -1.50 -15.25
N PHE A 76 4.24 -0.38 -14.65
CA PHE A 76 3.78 -0.31 -13.26
C PHE A 76 2.27 -0.03 -13.24
N GLY A 77 1.50 -0.94 -12.67
CA GLY A 77 0.06 -0.83 -12.54
C GLY A 77 -0.42 -0.95 -11.10
N GLY A 78 -1.49 -0.24 -10.80
CA GLY A 78 -2.23 -0.41 -9.54
C GLY A 78 -3.51 -1.20 -9.79
N ILE A 79 -3.89 -2.08 -8.87
CA ILE A 79 -5.07 -2.92 -8.99
C ILE A 79 -5.88 -2.92 -7.69
N CYS A 80 -7.21 -2.94 -7.79
CA CYS A 80 -8.13 -2.94 -6.65
C CYS A 80 -8.47 -4.35 -6.14
N ALA A 81 -8.22 -5.39 -6.94
CA ALA A 81 -8.57 -6.76 -6.63
C ALA A 81 -7.54 -7.77 -7.15
N PRO A 82 -7.36 -8.91 -6.45
CA PRO A 82 -6.36 -9.92 -6.83
C PRO A 82 -6.63 -10.60 -8.18
N GLY A 83 -7.89 -10.77 -8.58
CA GLY A 83 -8.25 -11.38 -9.87
C GLY A 83 -7.80 -10.58 -11.07
N VAL A 84 -7.67 -9.25 -10.90
CA VAL A 84 -7.13 -8.35 -11.93
C VAL A 84 -5.72 -8.75 -12.34
N GLU A 85 -4.87 -9.14 -11.39
CA GLU A 85 -3.50 -9.57 -11.69
C GLU A 85 -3.49 -10.79 -12.61
N TRP A 86 -4.35 -11.77 -12.31
CA TRP A 86 -4.45 -12.98 -13.11
C TRP A 86 -4.93 -12.69 -14.54
N GLU A 87 -5.95 -11.85 -14.67
CA GLU A 87 -6.51 -11.45 -15.97
C GLU A 87 -5.49 -10.70 -16.83
N ILE A 88 -4.77 -9.73 -16.25
CA ILE A 88 -3.72 -8.99 -16.96
C ILE A 88 -2.61 -9.92 -17.42
N ARG A 89 -2.11 -10.80 -16.54
CA ARG A 89 -1.04 -11.73 -16.90
C ARG A 89 -1.45 -12.74 -17.97
N SER A 90 -2.70 -13.21 -17.92
CA SER A 90 -3.26 -14.10 -18.94
C SER A 90 -3.27 -13.44 -20.33
N ARG A 91 -3.79 -12.22 -20.42
CA ARG A 91 -3.83 -11.47 -21.69
C ARG A 91 -2.45 -11.12 -22.24
N LEU A 92 -1.50 -10.78 -21.36
CA LEU A 92 -0.13 -10.50 -21.78
C LEU A 92 0.57 -11.76 -22.31
N ALA A 93 0.34 -12.91 -21.72
CA ALA A 93 0.88 -14.18 -22.18
C ALA A 93 0.38 -14.56 -23.59
N GLU A 94 -0.88 -14.24 -23.92
CA GLU A 94 -1.48 -14.45 -25.24
C GLU A 94 -0.84 -13.58 -26.33
N GLN A 95 -0.32 -12.40 -25.95
CA GLN A 95 0.24 -11.43 -26.91
C GLN A 95 1.72 -11.61 -27.22
N GLU A 96 2.37 -12.67 -26.69
CA GLU A 96 3.83 -12.88 -26.79
C GLU A 96 4.67 -11.65 -26.37
N ASN A 97 4.08 -10.78 -25.53
CA ASN A 97 4.71 -9.56 -25.08
C ASN A 97 5.60 -9.84 -23.86
N ASN A 98 6.92 -9.75 -24.05
CA ASN A 98 7.92 -9.96 -23.00
C ASN A 98 8.09 -8.74 -22.05
N GLN A 99 7.16 -7.78 -22.06
CA GLN A 99 7.24 -6.63 -21.19
C GLN A 99 7.01 -7.05 -19.73
N GLU A 100 7.93 -6.72 -18.86
CA GLU A 100 7.76 -6.94 -17.42
C GLU A 100 6.61 -6.08 -16.92
N ILE A 101 5.73 -6.65 -16.11
CA ILE A 101 4.66 -5.92 -15.46
C ILE A 101 4.76 -6.09 -13.94
N ARG A 102 4.67 -4.98 -13.20
CA ARG A 102 4.60 -4.94 -11.74
C ARG A 102 3.27 -4.36 -11.32
N LEU A 103 2.52 -5.14 -10.55
CA LEU A 103 1.20 -4.78 -10.06
C LEU A 103 1.22 -4.63 -8.54
N VAL A 104 0.53 -3.61 -8.06
CA VAL A 104 0.39 -3.32 -6.63
C VAL A 104 -1.08 -3.28 -6.28
N LEU A 105 -1.50 -4.12 -5.33
CA LEU A 105 -2.86 -4.15 -4.82
C LEU A 105 -3.04 -3.07 -3.76
N GLN A 106 -4.02 -2.18 -3.96
CA GLN A 106 -4.33 -1.08 -3.05
C GLN A 106 -5.81 -0.68 -3.14
N GLU A 107 -6.28 0.10 -2.17
CA GLU A 107 -7.58 0.76 -2.17
C GLU A 107 -7.68 1.79 -3.31
N ASN A 108 -8.90 1.98 -3.85
CA ASN A 108 -9.13 2.86 -4.99
C ASN A 108 -8.61 4.29 -4.81
N GLU A 109 -8.76 4.88 -3.62
CA GLU A 109 -8.26 6.23 -3.35
C GLU A 109 -6.74 6.32 -3.51
N ALA A 110 -6.01 5.33 -3.01
CA ALA A 110 -4.56 5.26 -3.14
C ALA A 110 -4.12 4.98 -4.59
N LEU A 111 -4.90 4.18 -5.34
CA LEU A 111 -4.67 3.94 -6.76
C LEU A 111 -4.83 5.22 -7.58
N ILE A 112 -5.91 5.97 -7.38
CA ILE A 112 -6.18 7.23 -8.08
C ILE A 112 -5.09 8.27 -7.77
N ALA A 113 -4.73 8.42 -6.50
CA ALA A 113 -3.64 9.30 -6.11
C ALA A 113 -2.31 8.87 -6.76
N GLY A 114 -2.01 7.57 -6.78
CA GLY A 114 -0.80 7.05 -7.42
C GLY A 114 -0.77 7.19 -8.94
N LEU A 115 -1.93 7.18 -9.62
CA LEU A 115 -2.01 7.49 -11.05
C LEU A 115 -1.72 8.97 -11.31
N LYS A 116 -2.33 9.87 -10.54
CA LYS A 116 -2.12 11.33 -10.64
C LYS A 116 -0.69 11.76 -10.30
N ASP A 117 -0.07 11.06 -9.37
CA ASP A 117 1.33 11.27 -8.97
C ASP A 117 2.33 10.52 -9.89
N GLU A 118 1.86 9.98 -11.02
CA GLU A 118 2.66 9.20 -11.98
C GLU A 118 3.36 7.97 -11.37
N HIS A 119 2.82 7.45 -10.24
CA HIS A 119 3.30 6.22 -9.63
C HIS A 119 2.91 4.99 -10.44
N TYR A 120 1.77 5.04 -11.11
CA TYR A 120 1.25 4.02 -12.00
C TYR A 120 1.05 4.60 -13.40
N GLN A 121 1.34 3.81 -14.44
CA GLN A 121 1.01 4.13 -15.83
C GLN A 121 -0.44 3.79 -16.15
N PHE A 122 -1.03 2.88 -15.37
CA PHE A 122 -2.45 2.55 -15.40
C PHE A 122 -2.90 2.04 -14.03
N ILE A 123 -4.19 2.12 -13.78
CA ILE A 123 -4.84 1.50 -12.63
C ILE A 123 -6.07 0.73 -13.06
N VAL A 124 -6.50 -0.23 -12.25
CA VAL A 124 -7.78 -0.91 -12.39
C VAL A 124 -8.58 -0.73 -11.10
N THR A 125 -9.73 -0.11 -11.23
CA THR A 125 -10.69 0.21 -10.16
C THR A 125 -11.98 -0.58 -10.39
N ASP A 126 -12.86 -0.67 -9.40
CA ASP A 126 -14.18 -1.30 -9.51
C ASP A 126 -15.28 -0.35 -10.02
N PHE A 127 -14.90 0.88 -10.39
CA PHE A 127 -15.78 1.87 -11.02
C PHE A 127 -15.02 2.65 -12.10
N LEU A 128 -15.78 3.28 -12.99
CA LEU A 128 -15.23 4.19 -14.01
C LEU A 128 -14.90 5.54 -13.37
N LEU A 129 -13.71 6.06 -13.67
CA LEU A 129 -13.32 7.41 -13.31
C LEU A 129 -13.88 8.39 -14.34
N ASP A 130 -14.55 9.43 -13.86
CA ASP A 130 -15.09 10.53 -14.66
C ASP A 130 -14.23 11.79 -14.44
N GLU A 131 -13.05 11.81 -15.06
CA GLU A 131 -12.09 12.91 -14.98
C GLU A 131 -11.55 13.23 -16.38
N ASP A 132 -11.44 14.50 -16.72
CA ASP A 132 -11.12 15.00 -18.08
C ASP A 132 -9.74 14.54 -18.59
N ASP A 133 -8.79 14.28 -17.69
CA ASP A 133 -7.41 13.89 -17.97
C ASP A 133 -7.15 12.39 -17.83
N ILE A 134 -8.18 11.60 -17.52
CA ILE A 134 -8.07 10.15 -17.32
C ILE A 134 -8.98 9.41 -18.32
N LEU A 135 -8.38 8.60 -19.19
CA LEU A 135 -9.15 7.68 -20.03
C LEU A 135 -9.58 6.45 -19.22
N SER A 136 -10.87 6.29 -18.99
CA SER A 136 -11.45 5.20 -18.24
C SER A 136 -12.35 4.33 -19.10
N ASN A 137 -12.15 3.00 -19.09
CA ASN A 137 -12.93 2.03 -19.86
C ASN A 137 -13.18 0.76 -19.05
N GLY A 138 -14.29 0.09 -19.31
CA GLY A 138 -14.56 -1.24 -18.76
C GLY A 138 -13.52 -2.26 -19.25
N PHE A 139 -12.96 -3.04 -18.31
CA PHE A 139 -11.90 -4.01 -18.61
C PHE A 139 -12.42 -5.45 -18.57
N PHE A 140 -13.00 -5.91 -17.46
CA PHE A 140 -13.62 -7.22 -17.29
C PHE A 140 -14.55 -7.23 -16.08
N MET A 141 -15.26 -8.35 -15.88
CA MET A 141 -16.11 -8.55 -14.71
C MET A 141 -15.48 -9.62 -13.82
N GLU A 142 -15.19 -9.29 -12.59
CA GLU A 142 -14.68 -10.22 -11.57
C GLU A 142 -15.84 -10.82 -10.77
N GLN A 143 -15.74 -12.11 -10.47
CA GLN A 143 -16.70 -12.83 -9.64
C GLN A 143 -15.96 -13.64 -8.60
N LEU A 144 -16.53 -13.71 -7.39
CA LEU A 144 -16.05 -14.62 -6.36
C LEU A 144 -16.72 -15.99 -6.51
N TYR A 145 -15.94 -17.02 -6.34
CA TYR A 145 -16.39 -18.41 -6.34
C TYR A 145 -16.01 -19.11 -5.05
N LEU A 146 -16.95 -19.87 -4.53
CA LEU A 146 -16.69 -20.80 -3.43
C LEU A 146 -16.27 -22.15 -3.99
N SER A 147 -15.03 -22.56 -3.71
CA SER A 147 -14.53 -23.88 -4.07
C SER A 147 -14.83 -24.89 -2.94
N ILE A 148 -15.55 -25.94 -3.27
CA ILE A 148 -16.02 -26.94 -2.30
C ILE A 148 -15.48 -28.31 -2.68
N PRO A 149 -14.90 -29.08 -1.73
CA PRO A 149 -14.51 -30.47 -1.97
C PRO A 149 -15.74 -31.32 -2.36
N PRO A 150 -15.61 -32.28 -3.29
CA PRO A 150 -16.73 -33.10 -3.74
C PRO A 150 -17.45 -33.90 -2.61
N ALA A 151 -16.73 -34.19 -1.53
CA ALA A 151 -17.27 -34.90 -0.37
C ALA A 151 -18.01 -33.98 0.63
N HIS A 152 -18.01 -32.67 0.42
CA HIS A 152 -18.68 -31.73 1.32
C HIS A 152 -20.20 -31.73 1.08
N PRO A 153 -21.04 -31.63 2.11
CA PRO A 153 -22.51 -31.62 1.96
C PRO A 153 -23.02 -30.56 0.97
N PHE A 154 -22.33 -29.42 0.86
CA PHE A 154 -22.72 -28.34 -0.06
C PHE A 154 -22.43 -28.67 -1.54
N ALA A 155 -21.59 -29.67 -1.82
CA ALA A 155 -21.25 -30.01 -3.22
C ALA A 155 -22.46 -30.51 -4.05
N THR A 156 -23.56 -30.91 -3.40
CA THR A 156 -24.80 -31.39 -4.01
C THR A 156 -25.94 -30.38 -3.94
N GLN A 157 -25.73 -29.22 -3.36
CA GLN A 157 -26.73 -28.17 -3.25
C GLN A 157 -26.78 -27.33 -4.52
N GLU A 158 -27.97 -26.94 -4.96
CA GLU A 158 -28.16 -26.07 -6.12
C GLU A 158 -27.81 -24.60 -5.82
N GLU A 159 -28.04 -24.17 -4.57
CA GLU A 159 -27.76 -22.81 -4.10
C GLU A 159 -27.11 -22.87 -2.70
N ILE A 160 -26.19 -21.97 -2.47
CA ILE A 160 -25.54 -21.73 -1.17
C ILE A 160 -25.65 -20.23 -0.89
N THR A 161 -26.22 -19.89 0.27
CA THR A 161 -26.32 -18.51 0.73
C THR A 161 -25.12 -18.12 1.61
N LEU A 162 -24.90 -16.83 1.82
CA LEU A 162 -23.87 -16.37 2.76
C LEU A 162 -24.11 -16.83 4.21
N ASP A 163 -25.38 -17.00 4.59
CA ASP A 163 -25.74 -17.53 5.93
C ASP A 163 -25.34 -19.00 6.11
N ASP A 164 -25.31 -19.78 5.04
CA ASP A 164 -24.88 -21.18 5.08
C ASP A 164 -23.39 -21.32 5.36
N LEU A 165 -22.61 -20.25 5.16
CA LEU A 165 -21.17 -20.22 5.44
C LEU A 165 -20.88 -20.02 6.94
N ALA A 166 -21.90 -19.76 7.77
CA ALA A 166 -21.73 -19.62 9.20
C ALA A 166 -21.16 -20.92 9.80
N ASP A 167 -20.29 -20.76 10.79
CA ASP A 167 -19.59 -21.85 11.49
C ASP A 167 -18.64 -22.70 10.63
N LEU A 168 -18.46 -22.37 9.36
CA LEU A 168 -17.47 -23.02 8.53
C LEU A 168 -16.06 -22.49 8.80
N THR A 169 -15.06 -23.35 8.53
CA THR A 169 -13.66 -22.93 8.43
C THR A 169 -13.27 -22.92 6.96
N MET A 170 -12.90 -21.77 6.46
CA MET A 170 -12.59 -21.54 5.06
C MET A 170 -11.14 -21.09 4.86
N LEU A 171 -10.51 -21.57 3.80
CA LEU A 171 -9.21 -21.07 3.38
C LEU A 171 -9.42 -19.78 2.58
N LEU A 172 -8.71 -18.73 2.96
CA LEU A 172 -8.83 -17.43 2.34
C LEU A 172 -7.46 -16.88 1.97
N ARG A 173 -7.37 -16.19 0.84
CA ARG A 173 -6.19 -15.40 0.48
C ARG A 173 -6.07 -14.20 1.45
N SER A 174 -4.86 -13.87 1.86
CA SER A 174 -4.59 -12.83 2.86
C SER A 174 -4.82 -11.40 2.35
N ASP A 175 -4.94 -11.19 1.06
CA ASP A 175 -5.03 -9.87 0.45
C ASP A 175 -6.14 -9.89 -0.61
N LEU A 176 -7.25 -9.25 -0.30
CA LEU A 176 -8.51 -9.35 -1.04
C LEU A 176 -8.90 -8.06 -1.77
N GLY A 177 -8.23 -6.95 -1.47
CA GLY A 177 -8.59 -5.66 -2.06
C GLY A 177 -10.05 -5.30 -1.79
N ILE A 178 -10.79 -4.93 -2.84
CA ILE A 178 -12.21 -4.52 -2.75
C ILE A 178 -13.15 -5.59 -2.18
N TRP A 179 -12.75 -6.87 -2.12
CA TRP A 179 -13.54 -7.95 -1.54
C TRP A 179 -13.46 -8.05 -0.03
N GLN A 180 -12.52 -7.33 0.62
CA GLN A 180 -12.34 -7.36 2.06
C GLN A 180 -13.62 -7.03 2.85
N PRO A 181 -14.41 -5.99 2.53
CA PRO A 181 -15.64 -5.68 3.24
C PRO A 181 -16.69 -6.81 3.20
N LEU A 182 -16.77 -7.55 2.09
CA LEU A 182 -17.66 -8.71 2.00
C LEU A 182 -17.23 -9.81 2.97
N VAL A 183 -15.94 -10.13 3.01
CA VAL A 183 -15.42 -11.17 3.93
C VAL A 183 -15.56 -10.73 5.38
N ASP A 184 -15.29 -9.47 5.70
CA ASP A 184 -15.47 -8.92 7.05
C ASP A 184 -16.93 -8.98 7.53
N SER A 185 -17.89 -8.99 6.61
CA SER A 185 -19.32 -9.16 6.93
C SER A 185 -19.66 -10.57 7.38
N LEU A 186 -18.83 -11.57 7.05
CA LEU A 186 -19.04 -12.98 7.41
C LEU A 186 -18.54 -13.29 8.83
N THR A 187 -19.08 -12.59 9.83
CA THR A 187 -18.59 -12.59 11.23
C THR A 187 -18.64 -13.95 11.92
N LYS A 188 -19.44 -14.90 11.43
CA LYS A 188 -19.57 -16.25 11.97
C LYS A 188 -18.70 -17.29 11.25
N THR A 189 -18.07 -16.92 10.16
CA THR A 189 -17.19 -17.80 9.37
C THR A 189 -15.75 -17.65 9.88
N LYS A 190 -15.06 -18.77 10.05
CA LYS A 190 -13.65 -18.76 10.43
C LYS A 190 -12.78 -18.85 9.18
N PHE A 191 -11.89 -17.88 9.01
CA PHE A 191 -10.89 -17.89 7.95
C PHE A 191 -9.51 -18.30 8.46
N ILE A 192 -8.75 -19.05 7.66
CA ILE A 192 -7.37 -19.52 7.91
C ILE A 192 -6.49 -19.27 6.69
#